data_ace1e44775e757663e9af458ed65c84d
#
_entry.id   ace1e44775e757663e9af458ed65c84d
#
_cell.length_a   1.000
_cell.length_b   1.000
_cell.length_c   1.000
_cell.angle_alpha   90.00
_cell.angle_beta   90.00
_cell.angle_gamma   90.00
#
_symmetry.space_group_name_H-M   'P 1'
#
loop_
_entity.id
_entity.type
_entity.pdbx_description
1 polymer ?
#
loop_
_entity_poly.entity_id
_entity_poly.type
_entity_poly.pdbx_seq_one_letter_code
_entity_poly.pdbx_strand_id
1 'polypeptide(L)'
;MERQAREAADQAAETDDLWERTRLGFGFTDDLHHERVEQYIEHYSNNPRIIQLSTERAEPFAYFILSEIEKRDMPAELLLLPIVESGFAAEATSSGRAAGIWQFIPATGDHFDLARDEWYDGRRDVYQSTLAALDYLEALHQRFDDWYLALAAYNFGQGNVTRAIERNAARGEPTDYWNLELSAEATAYVPRLLALRELFLNPDEHGTQLTPIANEPALERIEPGRQADLALIAEMIGLEADDLKRLNPGYQRHATHPSNAQHLFVPHDAAEALEVALTEHGENPLIRFREYTVASGDNLGSIAQRAGTRVAVLREMNGLNGDNIRAGQTLKLPVTGQEDAEIQVAAAAEAGELDTYEIQEGDSLWTISERTGMTISELRAANELERDAILRPGDTLQVAQANGGSSSDNGRSVAYEVQPGDSLSSIARQFQVSVSDLRRWNSLNGDGIRAGETLTLYVAEADEEAIARARDV
;
A
#
# COMPACT_ATOMS: atom_id res chain seq x y z
N MET A 1 37.00 -11.22 13.80
CA MET A 1 36.02 -10.74 12.83
C MET A 1 35.07 -11.85 12.39
N GLU A 2 35.49 -12.95 11.75
CA GLU A 2 34.60 -14.05 11.30
C GLU A 2 33.74 -14.69 12.41
N ARG A 3 34.30 -14.84 13.63
CA ARG A 3 33.53 -15.37 14.77
C ARG A 3 32.46 -14.44 15.28
N GLN A 4 32.73 -13.10 15.32
CA GLN A 4 31.76 -12.09 15.73
C GLN A 4 30.65 -11.92 14.69
N ALA A 5 30.99 -11.96 13.40
CA ALA A 5 30.00 -11.94 12.32
C ALA A 5 29.07 -13.18 12.38
N ARG A 6 29.61 -14.35 12.71
CA ARG A 6 28.82 -15.57 12.85
C ARG A 6 27.92 -15.55 14.09
N GLU A 7 28.43 -15.05 15.23
CA GLU A 7 27.64 -14.87 16.46
C GLU A 7 26.50 -13.87 16.23
N ALA A 8 26.73 -12.76 15.48
CA ALA A 8 25.70 -11.80 15.12
C ALA A 8 24.65 -12.41 14.16
N ALA A 9 25.07 -13.21 13.19
CA ALA A 9 24.16 -13.91 12.28
C ALA A 9 23.29 -14.95 13.00
N ASP A 10 23.90 -15.71 13.97
CA ASP A 10 23.15 -16.66 14.79
C ASP A 10 22.14 -15.91 15.69
N GLN A 11 22.51 -14.78 16.31
CA GLN A 11 21.59 -13.92 17.07
C GLN A 11 20.48 -13.32 16.20
N ALA A 12 20.81 -12.86 14.99
CA ALA A 12 19.83 -12.31 14.04
C ALA A 12 18.78 -13.33 13.62
N ALA A 13 19.14 -14.61 13.58
CA ALA A 13 18.22 -15.71 13.29
C ALA A 13 17.35 -16.13 14.50
N GLU A 14 17.77 -15.80 15.73
CA GLU A 14 17.06 -16.20 16.97
C GLU A 14 16.11 -15.11 17.49
N THR A 15 16.20 -13.86 17.00
CA THR A 15 15.31 -12.77 17.46
C THR A 15 13.96 -12.78 16.74
N ASP A 16 12.88 -12.52 17.49
CA ASP A 16 11.53 -12.39 16.96
C ASP A 16 11.24 -10.95 16.45
N ASP A 17 12.15 -9.99 16.70
CA ASP A 17 12.02 -8.57 16.31
C ASP A 17 12.89 -8.24 15.08
N LEU A 18 12.27 -7.84 13.99
CA LEU A 18 12.97 -7.45 12.76
C LEU A 18 13.90 -6.25 12.95
N TRP A 19 13.53 -5.30 13.81
CA TRP A 19 14.39 -4.14 14.09
C TRP A 19 15.64 -4.53 14.88
N GLU A 20 15.55 -5.52 15.76
CA GLU A 20 16.73 -6.09 16.42
C GLU A 20 17.66 -6.76 15.41
N ARG A 21 17.12 -7.59 14.51
CA ARG A 21 17.88 -8.18 13.40
C ARG A 21 18.53 -7.10 12.53
N THR A 22 17.83 -6.02 12.23
CA THR A 22 18.35 -4.88 11.48
C THR A 22 19.54 -4.23 12.19
N ARG A 23 19.40 -3.96 13.50
CA ARG A 23 20.48 -3.37 14.32
C ARG A 23 21.76 -4.22 14.35
N LEU A 24 21.62 -5.54 14.40
CA LEU A 24 22.75 -6.49 14.35
C LEU A 24 23.51 -6.43 13.01
N GLY A 25 22.86 -6.04 11.94
CA GLY A 25 23.43 -5.90 10.60
C GLY A 25 23.96 -4.51 10.26
N PHE A 26 23.91 -3.54 11.19
CA PHE A 26 24.46 -2.20 10.94
C PHE A 26 25.97 -2.24 10.77
N GLY A 27 26.47 -1.64 9.69
CA GLY A 27 27.86 -1.70 9.27
C GLY A 27 28.54 -0.36 9.02
N PHE A 28 27.82 0.78 9.13
CA PHE A 28 28.44 2.08 8.91
C PHE A 28 29.30 2.51 10.10
N THR A 29 30.37 3.24 9.81
CA THR A 29 31.23 3.85 10.82
C THR A 29 30.50 4.90 11.64
N ASP A 30 31.02 5.19 12.82
CA ASP A 30 30.35 5.99 13.85
C ASP A 30 30.66 7.48 13.69
N ASP A 31 29.98 8.13 12.73
CA ASP A 31 30.06 9.58 12.49
C ASP A 31 28.88 10.34 13.14
N LEU A 32 28.31 9.79 14.21
CA LEU A 32 27.12 10.34 14.87
C LEU A 32 27.34 11.73 15.48
N HIS A 33 28.58 12.06 15.84
CA HIS A 33 28.95 13.36 16.42
C HIS A 33 29.18 14.48 15.38
N HIS A 34 28.87 14.22 14.11
CA HIS A 34 28.93 15.28 13.11
C HIS A 34 27.73 16.22 13.26
N GLU A 35 27.96 17.54 13.32
CA GLU A 35 26.92 18.56 13.54
C GLU A 35 25.69 18.39 12.65
N ARG A 36 25.90 18.01 11.36
CA ARG A 36 24.79 17.77 10.42
C ARG A 36 23.94 16.57 10.82
N VAL A 37 24.53 15.55 11.45
CA VAL A 37 23.80 14.36 11.93
C VAL A 37 22.98 14.73 13.16
N GLU A 38 23.58 15.44 14.13
CA GLU A 38 22.90 15.89 15.33
C GLU A 38 21.65 16.74 15.01
N GLN A 39 21.73 17.62 14.00
CA GLN A 39 20.58 18.42 13.54
C GLN A 39 19.40 17.54 13.07
N TYR A 40 19.67 16.41 12.39
CA TYR A 40 18.61 15.51 11.94
C TYR A 40 18.11 14.56 13.05
N ILE A 41 18.96 14.18 14.00
CA ILE A 41 18.52 13.48 15.22
C ILE A 41 17.50 14.37 15.95
N GLU A 42 17.82 15.65 16.19
CA GLU A 42 16.90 16.61 16.80
C GLU A 42 15.62 16.80 15.98
N HIS A 43 15.75 16.90 14.65
CA HIS A 43 14.60 17.04 13.73
C HIS A 43 13.62 15.87 13.87
N TYR A 44 14.10 14.62 13.80
CA TYR A 44 13.26 13.43 13.88
C TYR A 44 12.70 13.23 15.30
N SER A 45 13.50 13.47 16.35
CA SER A 45 13.04 13.40 17.74
C SER A 45 11.90 14.39 18.04
N ASN A 46 11.96 15.60 17.44
CA ASN A 46 10.90 16.59 17.53
C ASN A 46 9.68 16.29 16.64
N ASN A 47 9.78 15.32 15.70
CA ASN A 47 8.73 14.94 14.79
C ASN A 47 8.55 13.40 14.76
N PRO A 48 8.25 12.75 15.90
CA PRO A 48 8.23 11.27 16.01
C PRO A 48 7.20 10.60 15.09
N ARG A 49 6.16 11.33 14.67
CA ARG A 49 5.16 10.83 13.74
C ARG A 49 5.76 10.43 12.38
N ILE A 50 6.86 11.04 11.95
CA ILE A 50 7.55 10.67 10.71
C ILE A 50 8.02 9.22 10.81
N ILE A 51 8.72 8.88 11.89
CA ILE A 51 9.26 7.52 12.09
C ILE A 51 8.12 6.52 12.27
N GLN A 52 7.14 6.83 13.12
CA GLN A 52 6.00 5.97 13.36
C GLN A 52 5.28 5.60 12.05
N LEU A 53 4.89 6.59 11.23
CA LEU A 53 4.22 6.33 9.95
C LEU A 53 5.09 5.55 8.97
N SER A 54 6.41 5.80 8.98
CA SER A 54 7.34 5.11 8.10
C SER A 54 7.48 3.63 8.50
N THR A 55 7.55 3.34 9.79
CA THR A 55 7.63 1.96 10.29
C THR A 55 6.30 1.21 10.14
N GLU A 56 5.15 1.87 10.29
CA GLU A 56 3.84 1.32 9.96
C GLU A 56 3.75 0.89 8.48
N ARG A 57 4.27 1.71 7.56
CA ARG A 57 4.29 1.40 6.12
C ARG A 57 5.33 0.37 5.72
N ALA A 58 6.41 0.28 6.49
CA ALA A 58 7.48 -0.68 6.27
C ALA A 58 7.06 -2.12 6.62
N GLU A 59 6.11 -2.28 7.57
CA GLU A 59 5.72 -3.57 8.13
C GLU A 59 5.59 -4.69 7.09
N PRO A 60 4.83 -4.58 6.00
CA PRO A 60 4.66 -5.69 5.08
C PRO A 60 5.91 -6.00 4.24
N PHE A 61 6.82 -5.05 4.08
CA PHE A 61 7.92 -5.14 3.12
C PHE A 61 9.32 -5.29 3.77
N ALA A 62 9.46 -4.87 5.01
CA ALA A 62 10.77 -4.73 5.66
C ALA A 62 11.55 -6.04 5.75
N TYR A 63 10.87 -7.16 6.06
CA TYR A 63 11.52 -8.48 6.09
C TYR A 63 12.13 -8.87 4.75
N PHE A 64 11.37 -8.69 3.66
CA PHE A 64 11.84 -8.96 2.31
C PHE A 64 13.06 -8.09 1.96
N ILE A 65 12.96 -6.77 2.21
CA ILE A 65 14.02 -5.82 1.88
C ILE A 65 15.30 -6.13 2.67
N LEU A 66 15.19 -6.35 3.98
CA LEU A 66 16.33 -6.71 4.82
C LEU A 66 16.98 -8.00 4.34
N SER A 67 16.17 -9.02 4.02
CA SER A 67 16.68 -10.29 3.50
C SER A 67 17.43 -10.16 2.18
N GLU A 68 17.00 -9.25 1.29
CA GLU A 68 17.72 -8.96 0.04
C GLU A 68 19.01 -8.16 0.25
N ILE A 69 19.06 -7.27 1.26
CA ILE A 69 20.26 -6.56 1.69
C ILE A 69 21.31 -7.56 2.22
N GLU A 70 20.90 -8.44 3.12
CA GLU A 70 21.79 -9.46 3.73
C GLU A 70 22.32 -10.46 2.71
N LYS A 71 21.51 -10.92 1.75
CA LYS A 71 21.95 -11.80 0.65
C LYS A 71 23.09 -11.21 -0.20
N ARG A 72 23.26 -9.88 -0.18
CA ARG A 72 24.28 -9.13 -0.91
C ARG A 72 25.45 -8.69 -0.01
N ASP A 73 25.47 -9.13 1.25
CA ASP A 73 26.44 -8.69 2.26
C ASP A 73 26.52 -7.16 2.38
N MET A 74 25.38 -6.46 2.23
CA MET A 74 25.30 -5.01 2.34
C MET A 74 24.96 -4.57 3.77
N PRO A 75 25.31 -3.33 4.18
CA PRO A 75 24.94 -2.78 5.47
C PRO A 75 23.41 -2.67 5.65
N ALA A 76 22.91 -3.11 6.80
CA ALA A 76 21.47 -3.12 7.08
C ALA A 76 20.86 -1.72 7.22
N GLU A 77 21.67 -0.67 7.39
CA GLU A 77 21.22 0.72 7.32
C GLU A 77 20.50 1.05 6.02
N LEU A 78 20.75 0.32 4.94
CA LEU A 78 20.07 0.51 3.66
C LEU A 78 18.57 0.22 3.74
N LEU A 79 18.10 -0.56 4.72
CA LEU A 79 16.67 -0.70 5.01
C LEU A 79 16.01 0.62 5.42
N LEU A 80 16.77 1.55 6.00
CA LEU A 80 16.26 2.86 6.42
C LEU A 80 16.21 3.88 5.27
N LEU A 81 16.79 3.56 4.12
CA LEU A 81 16.86 4.47 2.98
C LEU A 81 15.48 4.83 2.43
N PRO A 82 14.50 3.91 2.28
CA PRO A 82 13.14 4.24 1.91
C PRO A 82 12.44 5.24 2.87
N ILE A 83 12.87 5.33 4.14
CA ILE A 83 12.37 6.35 5.07
C ILE A 83 12.84 7.73 4.61
N VAL A 84 14.12 7.86 4.25
CA VAL A 84 14.72 9.12 3.75
C VAL A 84 14.07 9.54 2.43
N GLU A 85 13.80 8.59 1.54
CA GLU A 85 13.29 8.82 0.19
C GLU A 85 11.80 9.18 0.14
N SER A 86 10.98 8.40 0.82
CA SER A 86 9.52 8.48 0.66
C SER A 86 8.72 8.34 1.96
N GLY A 87 9.37 8.17 3.12
CA GLY A 87 8.70 7.74 4.34
C GLY A 87 8.04 6.35 4.16
N PHE A 88 8.66 5.46 3.39
CA PHE A 88 8.16 4.14 3.01
C PHE A 88 6.82 4.17 2.24
N ALA A 89 6.45 5.29 1.62
CA ALA A 89 5.21 5.40 0.88
C ALA A 89 5.35 4.80 -0.54
N ALA A 90 4.83 3.61 -0.76
CA ALA A 90 4.98 2.89 -2.02
C ALA A 90 4.26 3.59 -3.21
N GLU A 91 3.24 4.38 -2.94
CA GLU A 91 2.54 5.17 -3.95
C GLU A 91 3.13 6.58 -4.17
N ALA A 92 4.19 6.95 -3.42
CA ALA A 92 4.77 8.28 -3.50
C ALA A 92 5.22 8.65 -4.92
N THR A 93 4.99 9.91 -5.27
CA THR A 93 5.52 10.53 -6.50
C THR A 93 6.01 11.93 -6.18
N SER A 94 7.29 12.22 -6.47
CA SER A 94 7.86 13.55 -6.28
C SER A 94 7.54 14.50 -7.42
N SER A 95 7.77 15.79 -7.22
CA SER A 95 7.68 16.81 -8.28
C SER A 95 8.64 16.52 -9.45
N GLY A 96 9.75 15.83 -9.21
CA GLY A 96 10.70 15.35 -10.21
C GLY A 96 10.28 14.05 -10.90
N ARG A 97 9.04 13.56 -10.67
CA ARG A 97 8.50 12.31 -11.17
C ARG A 97 9.22 11.04 -10.65
N ALA A 98 9.99 11.14 -9.58
CA ALA A 98 10.47 9.95 -8.89
C ALA A 98 9.29 9.22 -8.24
N ALA A 99 9.32 7.88 -8.20
CA ALA A 99 8.19 7.08 -7.75
C ALA A 99 8.62 5.88 -6.90
N GLY A 100 7.71 5.42 -6.03
CA GLY A 100 7.87 4.27 -5.17
C GLY A 100 8.68 4.55 -3.91
N ILE A 101 8.91 3.50 -3.10
CA ILE A 101 9.65 3.63 -1.84
C ILE A 101 11.11 4.06 -2.05
N TRP A 102 11.72 3.70 -3.20
CA TRP A 102 13.10 3.97 -3.58
C TRP A 102 13.28 5.24 -4.42
N GLN A 103 12.20 5.94 -4.75
CA GLN A 103 12.17 7.20 -5.51
C GLN A 103 12.98 7.17 -6.82
N PHE A 104 12.82 6.11 -7.61
CA PHE A 104 13.43 6.07 -8.94
C PHE A 104 12.85 7.14 -9.86
N ILE A 105 13.71 7.99 -10.41
CA ILE A 105 13.34 8.87 -11.54
C ILE A 105 13.16 8.04 -12.81
N PRO A 106 12.35 8.49 -13.79
CA PRO A 106 12.07 7.74 -15.01
C PRO A 106 13.29 7.17 -15.71
N ALA A 107 14.31 8.00 -15.95
CA ALA A 107 15.52 7.59 -16.69
C ALA A 107 16.35 6.52 -15.95
N THR A 108 16.41 6.59 -14.60
CA THR A 108 17.11 5.59 -13.81
C THR A 108 16.29 4.30 -13.75
N GLY A 109 14.97 4.40 -13.61
CA GLY A 109 14.09 3.22 -13.67
C GLY A 109 14.21 2.48 -15.00
N ASP A 110 14.23 3.20 -16.12
CA ASP A 110 14.40 2.61 -17.46
C ASP A 110 15.78 1.91 -17.60
N HIS A 111 16.82 2.44 -16.96
CA HIS A 111 18.17 1.82 -16.97
C HIS A 111 18.23 0.49 -16.21
N PHE A 112 17.38 0.32 -15.19
CA PHE A 112 17.25 -0.89 -14.39
C PHE A 112 16.03 -1.74 -14.78
N ASP A 113 15.54 -1.61 -16.01
CA ASP A 113 14.43 -2.40 -16.57
C ASP A 113 13.13 -2.34 -15.76
N LEU A 114 12.92 -1.25 -14.98
CA LEU A 114 11.66 -1.01 -14.28
C LEU A 114 10.59 -0.57 -15.29
N ALA A 115 9.91 -1.54 -15.86
CA ALA A 115 8.92 -1.32 -16.91
C ALA A 115 7.83 -0.33 -16.47
N ARG A 116 7.42 0.55 -17.42
CA ARG A 116 6.36 1.54 -17.15
C ARG A 116 5.43 1.66 -18.33
N ASP A 117 4.15 1.50 -18.08
CA ASP A 117 3.10 1.81 -19.04
C ASP A 117 1.81 2.21 -18.31
N GLU A 118 0.66 2.14 -18.97
CA GLU A 118 -0.63 2.46 -18.35
C GLU A 118 -1.16 1.38 -17.40
N TRP A 119 -0.56 0.18 -17.40
CA TRP A 119 -0.94 -0.95 -16.54
C TRP A 119 -0.05 -1.08 -15.33
N TYR A 120 1.21 -0.73 -15.47
CA TYR A 120 2.22 -1.06 -14.49
C TYR A 120 3.32 0.00 -14.43
N ASP A 121 3.75 0.31 -13.21
CA ASP A 121 4.95 1.11 -12.95
C ASP A 121 5.88 0.34 -12.00
N GLY A 122 6.91 -0.30 -12.56
CA GLY A 122 7.86 -1.12 -11.82
C GLY A 122 8.65 -0.36 -10.75
N ARG A 123 8.69 0.97 -10.81
CA ARG A 123 9.31 1.80 -9.77
C ARG A 123 8.51 1.80 -8.46
N ARG A 124 7.20 1.52 -8.53
CA ARG A 124 6.30 1.38 -7.39
C ARG A 124 6.18 -0.06 -6.90
N ASP A 125 6.51 -1.01 -7.76
CA ASP A 125 6.59 -2.42 -7.37
C ASP A 125 7.73 -2.62 -6.38
N VAL A 126 7.39 -2.99 -5.14
CA VAL A 126 8.37 -3.07 -4.06
C VAL A 126 9.40 -4.16 -4.32
N TYR A 127 9.00 -5.28 -4.95
CA TYR A 127 9.93 -6.35 -5.30
C TYR A 127 10.95 -5.89 -6.35
N GLN A 128 10.47 -5.43 -7.50
CA GLN A 128 11.33 -5.04 -8.62
C GLN A 128 12.21 -3.84 -8.27
N SER A 129 11.61 -2.81 -7.65
CA SER A 129 12.36 -1.61 -7.29
C SER A 129 13.39 -1.84 -6.19
N THR A 130 13.15 -2.78 -5.27
CA THR A 130 14.15 -3.15 -4.25
C THR A 130 15.36 -3.82 -4.91
N LEU A 131 15.16 -4.82 -5.77
CA LEU A 131 16.28 -5.46 -6.48
C LEU A 131 17.08 -4.42 -7.27
N ALA A 132 16.40 -3.56 -8.05
CA ALA A 132 17.04 -2.50 -8.81
C ALA A 132 17.80 -1.49 -7.95
N ALA A 133 17.25 -1.10 -6.79
CA ALA A 133 17.90 -0.16 -5.88
C ALA A 133 19.18 -0.75 -5.27
N LEU A 134 19.13 -2.01 -4.84
CA LEU A 134 20.29 -2.69 -4.28
C LEU A 134 21.37 -2.92 -5.34
N ASP A 135 21.00 -3.33 -6.55
CA ASP A 135 21.96 -3.47 -7.67
C ASP A 135 22.61 -2.13 -8.02
N TYR A 136 21.83 -1.02 -7.97
CA TYR A 136 22.38 0.31 -8.20
C TYR A 136 23.32 0.75 -7.08
N LEU A 137 22.94 0.56 -5.82
CA LEU A 137 23.77 0.88 -4.66
C LEU A 137 25.06 0.06 -4.65
N GLU A 138 25.00 -1.22 -5.02
CA GLU A 138 26.17 -2.08 -5.16
C GLU A 138 27.14 -1.54 -6.22
N ALA A 139 26.63 -1.21 -7.40
CA ALA A 139 27.44 -0.63 -8.49
C ALA A 139 28.06 0.71 -8.09
N LEU A 140 27.35 1.55 -7.33
CA LEU A 140 27.87 2.81 -6.80
C LEU A 140 28.95 2.57 -5.75
N HIS A 141 28.75 1.62 -4.83
CA HIS A 141 29.76 1.26 -3.84
C HIS A 141 31.02 0.68 -4.50
N GLN A 142 30.87 -0.23 -5.46
CA GLN A 142 32.02 -0.74 -6.23
C GLN A 142 32.81 0.37 -6.96
N ARG A 143 32.12 1.43 -7.39
CA ARG A 143 32.75 2.57 -8.07
C ARG A 143 33.53 3.48 -7.15
N PHE A 144 32.97 3.79 -5.97
CA PHE A 144 33.52 4.82 -5.09
C PHE A 144 34.32 4.22 -3.91
N ASP A 145 34.19 2.94 -3.64
CA ASP A 145 34.78 2.21 -2.51
C ASP A 145 34.48 2.87 -1.14
N ASP A 146 33.34 3.58 -1.06
CA ASP A 146 32.86 4.35 0.07
C ASP A 146 31.33 4.44 0.06
N TRP A 147 30.68 3.99 1.14
CA TRP A 147 29.23 3.98 1.23
C TRP A 147 28.61 5.38 1.25
N TYR A 148 29.27 6.37 1.88
CA TYR A 148 28.74 7.74 1.93
C TYR A 148 28.78 8.41 0.54
N LEU A 149 29.84 8.16 -0.21
CA LEU A 149 29.93 8.61 -1.59
C LEU A 149 28.96 7.88 -2.51
N ALA A 150 28.73 6.58 -2.28
CA ALA A 150 27.73 5.79 -3.01
C ALA A 150 26.30 6.32 -2.75
N LEU A 151 25.95 6.60 -1.49
CA LEU A 151 24.67 7.19 -1.11
C LEU A 151 24.48 8.59 -1.67
N ALA A 152 25.51 9.44 -1.62
CA ALA A 152 25.47 10.75 -2.26
C ALA A 152 25.29 10.63 -3.78
N ALA A 153 25.89 9.61 -4.40
CA ALA A 153 25.74 9.36 -5.84
C ALA A 153 24.37 8.78 -6.22
N TYR A 154 23.74 8.00 -5.34
CA TYR A 154 22.37 7.54 -5.50
C TYR A 154 21.39 8.72 -5.62
N ASN A 155 21.51 9.68 -4.69
CA ASN A 155 20.66 10.89 -4.66
C ASN A 155 21.01 11.91 -5.76
N PHE A 156 22.28 12.24 -5.91
CA PHE A 156 22.75 13.37 -6.75
C PHE A 156 23.22 12.96 -8.13
N GLY A 157 23.42 11.66 -8.35
CA GLY A 157 23.96 11.09 -9.57
C GLY A 157 25.48 10.97 -9.55
N GLN A 158 25.98 9.79 -9.94
CA GLN A 158 27.41 9.43 -9.91
C GLN A 158 28.34 10.45 -10.62
N GLY A 159 27.88 11.04 -11.74
CA GLY A 159 28.69 12.02 -12.49
C GLY A 159 28.89 13.33 -11.73
N ASN A 160 27.92 13.75 -10.91
CA ASN A 160 28.04 14.95 -10.08
C ASN A 160 29.03 14.73 -8.94
N VAL A 161 28.95 13.57 -8.27
CA VAL A 161 29.87 13.20 -7.18
C VAL A 161 31.29 13.05 -7.72
N THR A 162 31.49 12.37 -8.86
CA THR A 162 32.81 12.25 -9.50
C THR A 162 33.41 13.64 -9.77
N ARG A 163 32.66 14.58 -10.34
CA ARG A 163 33.14 15.95 -10.58
C ARG A 163 33.49 16.72 -9.29
N ALA A 164 32.74 16.47 -8.19
CA ALA A 164 33.07 17.06 -6.90
C ALA A 164 34.39 16.51 -6.34
N ILE A 165 34.61 15.21 -6.42
CA ILE A 165 35.86 14.55 -6.04
C ILE A 165 37.03 15.12 -6.83
N GLU A 166 36.92 15.21 -8.19
CA GLU A 166 37.94 15.73 -9.06
C GLU A 166 38.29 17.20 -8.76
N ARG A 167 37.30 18.04 -8.44
CA ARG A 167 37.52 19.44 -8.04
C ARG A 167 38.34 19.55 -6.76
N ASN A 168 38.00 18.78 -5.72
CA ASN A 168 38.74 18.78 -4.47
C ASN A 168 40.15 18.21 -4.65
N ALA A 169 40.30 17.10 -5.37
CA ALA A 169 41.62 16.53 -5.67
C ALA A 169 42.52 17.52 -6.41
N ALA A 170 42.00 18.28 -7.38
CA ALA A 170 42.74 19.29 -8.12
C ALA A 170 43.21 20.48 -7.22
N ARG A 171 42.53 20.71 -6.07
CA ARG A 171 42.88 21.72 -5.07
C ARG A 171 43.77 21.17 -3.95
N GLY A 172 43.99 19.84 -3.89
CA GLY A 172 44.66 19.16 -2.78
C GLY A 172 43.82 19.12 -1.52
N GLU A 173 42.48 19.20 -1.65
CA GLU A 173 41.49 19.11 -0.57
C GLU A 173 41.04 17.66 -0.37
N PRO A 174 40.51 17.29 0.83
CA PRO A 174 39.96 15.97 1.08
C PRO A 174 38.81 15.62 0.12
N THR A 175 38.72 14.35 -0.27
CA THR A 175 37.76 13.86 -1.28
C THR A 175 36.66 12.96 -0.70
N ASP A 176 36.64 12.82 0.64
CA ASP A 176 35.57 12.13 1.33
C ASP A 176 34.27 12.94 1.31
N TYR A 177 33.14 12.25 1.56
CA TYR A 177 31.80 12.85 1.51
C TYR A 177 31.66 14.16 2.30
N TRP A 178 32.25 14.23 3.51
CA TRP A 178 32.07 15.35 4.43
C TRP A 178 32.70 16.65 3.94
N ASN A 179 33.69 16.54 3.07
CA ASN A 179 34.48 17.63 2.53
C ASN A 179 34.07 18.04 1.10
N LEU A 180 33.13 17.31 0.45
CA LEU A 180 32.69 17.66 -0.89
C LEU A 180 31.66 18.79 -0.91
N GLU A 181 31.80 19.68 -1.90
CA GLU A 181 30.77 20.67 -2.25
C GLU A 181 29.66 20.00 -3.11
N LEU A 182 28.60 19.54 -2.46
CA LEU A 182 27.44 18.91 -3.09
C LEU A 182 26.21 19.85 -3.06
N SER A 183 25.10 19.46 -3.70
CA SER A 183 23.82 20.14 -3.52
C SER A 183 23.37 20.09 -2.05
N ALA A 184 22.50 21.01 -1.64
CA ALA A 184 21.95 21.00 -0.28
C ALA A 184 21.27 19.66 0.07
N GLU A 185 20.58 19.07 -0.88
CA GLU A 185 19.92 17.77 -0.72
C GLU A 185 20.92 16.63 -0.54
N ALA A 186 21.91 16.53 -1.42
CA ALA A 186 22.96 15.50 -1.33
C ALA A 186 23.83 15.66 -0.07
N THR A 187 24.08 16.90 0.38
CA THR A 187 24.79 17.19 1.62
C THR A 187 24.00 16.77 2.88
N ALA A 188 22.67 16.70 2.78
CA ALA A 188 21.77 16.28 3.86
C ALA A 188 21.49 14.77 3.85
N TYR A 189 21.77 14.07 2.76
CA TYR A 189 21.29 12.72 2.53
C TYR A 189 21.88 11.68 3.49
N VAL A 190 23.22 11.60 3.57
CA VAL A 190 23.92 10.73 4.52
C VAL A 190 23.60 11.10 5.98
N PRO A 191 23.65 12.40 6.38
CA PRO A 191 23.26 12.81 7.73
C PRO A 191 21.84 12.37 8.14
N ARG A 192 20.86 12.40 7.22
CA ARG A 192 19.51 11.89 7.50
C ARG A 192 19.50 10.40 7.78
N LEU A 193 20.23 9.63 6.99
CA LEU A 193 20.31 8.18 7.18
C LEU A 193 21.00 7.81 8.50
N LEU A 194 22.12 8.49 8.82
CA LEU A 194 22.84 8.27 10.08
C LEU A 194 22.01 8.69 11.30
N ALA A 195 21.23 9.76 11.19
CA ALA A 195 20.29 10.14 12.23
C ALA A 195 19.21 9.08 12.45
N LEU A 196 18.63 8.52 11.38
CA LEU A 196 17.70 7.40 11.50
C LEU A 196 18.36 6.19 12.15
N ARG A 197 19.58 5.83 11.72
CA ARG A 197 20.35 4.76 12.36
C ARG A 197 20.46 4.95 13.86
N GLU A 198 20.78 6.15 14.34
CA GLU A 198 20.85 6.46 15.76
C GLU A 198 19.50 6.28 16.47
N LEU A 199 18.42 6.79 15.89
CA LEU A 199 17.07 6.63 16.46
C LEU A 199 16.62 5.16 16.51
N PHE A 200 17.08 4.34 15.58
CA PHE A 200 16.79 2.90 15.57
C PHE A 200 17.70 2.11 16.51
N LEU A 201 18.90 2.57 16.76
CA LEU A 201 19.82 1.99 17.77
C LEU A 201 19.34 2.27 19.20
N ASN A 202 18.95 3.49 19.48
CA ASN A 202 18.64 4.01 20.81
C ASN A 202 17.24 4.67 20.85
N PRO A 203 16.15 3.94 20.49
CA PRO A 203 14.83 4.54 20.34
C PRO A 203 14.31 5.17 21.64
N ASP A 204 14.56 4.56 22.79
CA ASP A 204 14.10 5.05 24.09
C ASP A 204 14.78 6.39 24.47
N GLU A 205 16.06 6.56 24.13
CA GLU A 205 16.82 7.80 24.42
C GLU A 205 16.27 9.00 23.65
N HIS A 206 15.71 8.74 22.47
CA HIS A 206 15.16 9.76 21.58
C HIS A 206 13.62 9.86 21.62
N GLY A 207 12.97 9.08 22.48
CA GLY A 207 11.50 9.01 22.54
C GLY A 207 10.86 8.53 21.23
N THR A 208 11.59 7.74 20.44
CA THR A 208 11.16 7.22 19.16
C THR A 208 10.31 5.95 19.36
N GLN A 209 9.15 5.91 18.73
CA GLN A 209 8.29 4.72 18.72
C GLN A 209 8.41 4.02 17.36
N LEU A 210 8.96 2.82 17.37
CA LEU A 210 9.02 1.95 16.21
C LEU A 210 7.80 1.02 16.24
N THR A 211 7.09 0.90 15.13
CA THR A 211 6.06 -0.14 14.97
C THR A 211 6.74 -1.51 15.05
N PRO A 212 6.34 -2.41 15.96
CA PRO A 212 6.93 -3.74 16.02
C PRO A 212 6.70 -4.51 14.72
N ILE A 213 7.73 -5.15 14.20
CA ILE A 213 7.65 -6.00 13.01
C ILE A 213 8.23 -7.36 13.36
N ALA A 214 7.46 -8.43 13.11
CA ALA A 214 7.92 -9.79 13.33
C ALA A 214 9.08 -10.14 12.39
N ASN A 215 10.06 -10.90 12.90
CA ASN A 215 11.20 -11.38 12.11
C ASN A 215 10.82 -12.64 11.31
N GLU A 216 9.76 -12.54 10.52
CA GLU A 216 9.27 -13.62 9.65
C GLU A 216 8.71 -13.03 8.34
N PRO A 217 8.61 -13.84 7.26
CA PRO A 217 8.04 -13.37 6.00
C PRO A 217 6.59 -12.91 6.17
N ALA A 218 6.32 -11.64 5.99
CA ALA A 218 4.96 -11.10 5.99
C ALA A 218 4.23 -11.36 4.65
N LEU A 219 4.99 -11.42 3.56
CA LEU A 219 4.47 -11.56 2.20
C LEU A 219 5.12 -12.73 1.48
N GLU A 220 4.33 -13.34 0.60
CA GLU A 220 4.79 -14.32 -0.38
C GLU A 220 4.57 -13.77 -1.80
N ARG A 221 5.49 -14.12 -2.72
CA ARG A 221 5.40 -13.73 -4.12
C ARG A 221 4.79 -14.86 -4.94
N ILE A 222 3.58 -14.66 -5.44
CA ILE A 222 2.85 -15.63 -6.26
C ILE A 222 2.80 -15.17 -7.72
N GLU A 223 2.91 -16.11 -8.64
CA GLU A 223 2.75 -15.88 -10.08
C GLU A 223 1.50 -16.59 -10.59
N PRO A 224 0.39 -15.86 -10.87
CA PRO A 224 -0.83 -16.47 -11.40
C PRO A 224 -0.65 -17.06 -12.80
N GLY A 225 0.49 -16.79 -13.47
CA GLY A 225 0.82 -17.31 -14.80
C GLY A 225 0.03 -16.70 -15.96
N ARG A 226 -0.92 -15.83 -15.67
CA ARG A 226 -1.78 -15.11 -16.62
C ARG A 226 -2.29 -13.82 -16.00
N GLN A 227 -2.88 -12.95 -16.82
CA GLN A 227 -3.49 -11.73 -16.31
C GLN A 227 -4.58 -12.08 -15.27
N ALA A 228 -4.54 -11.39 -14.11
CA ALA A 228 -5.43 -11.64 -13.00
C ALA A 228 -6.04 -10.34 -12.47
N ASP A 229 -7.34 -10.34 -12.25
CA ASP A 229 -8.09 -9.27 -11.60
C ASP A 229 -7.77 -9.27 -10.10
N LEU A 230 -7.31 -8.14 -9.57
CA LEU A 230 -6.87 -8.03 -8.16
C LEU A 230 -8.02 -8.29 -7.19
N ALA A 231 -9.24 -7.86 -7.54
CA ALA A 231 -10.39 -8.10 -6.68
C ALA A 231 -10.82 -9.58 -6.68
N LEU A 232 -10.69 -10.29 -7.82
CA LEU A 232 -10.94 -11.72 -7.87
C LEU A 232 -9.90 -12.50 -7.06
N ILE A 233 -8.61 -12.12 -7.16
CA ILE A 233 -7.56 -12.74 -6.35
C ILE A 233 -7.79 -12.46 -4.86
N ALA A 234 -8.14 -11.23 -4.49
CA ALA A 234 -8.45 -10.87 -3.10
C ALA A 234 -9.62 -11.71 -2.54
N GLU A 235 -10.69 -11.86 -3.33
CA GLU A 235 -11.83 -12.71 -2.98
C GLU A 235 -11.43 -14.17 -2.74
N MET A 236 -10.54 -14.73 -3.58
CA MET A 236 -10.06 -16.12 -3.44
C MET A 236 -9.35 -16.38 -2.11
N ILE A 237 -8.77 -15.35 -1.49
CA ILE A 237 -8.02 -15.43 -0.24
C ILE A 237 -8.66 -14.68 0.93
N GLY A 238 -9.91 -14.24 0.75
CA GLY A 238 -10.67 -13.56 1.80
C GLY A 238 -10.13 -12.18 2.20
N LEU A 239 -9.45 -11.49 1.29
CA LEU A 239 -8.96 -10.12 1.48
C LEU A 239 -9.86 -9.09 0.80
N GLU A 240 -9.80 -7.85 1.29
CA GLU A 240 -10.34 -6.71 0.57
C GLU A 240 -9.44 -6.35 -0.65
N ALA A 241 -10.07 -5.98 -1.76
CA ALA A 241 -9.34 -5.63 -3.00
C ALA A 241 -8.34 -4.49 -2.81
N ASP A 242 -8.69 -3.50 -1.99
CA ASP A 242 -7.82 -2.35 -1.68
C ASP A 242 -6.61 -2.77 -0.83
N ASP A 243 -6.73 -3.79 0.02
CA ASP A 243 -5.61 -4.33 0.80
C ASP A 243 -4.61 -5.02 -0.12
N LEU A 244 -5.09 -5.89 -1.01
CA LEU A 244 -4.23 -6.54 -1.99
C LEU A 244 -3.56 -5.51 -2.92
N LYS A 245 -4.28 -4.47 -3.31
CA LYS A 245 -3.74 -3.39 -4.14
C LYS A 245 -2.64 -2.59 -3.41
N ARG A 246 -2.80 -2.32 -2.12
CA ARG A 246 -1.75 -1.65 -1.31
C ARG A 246 -0.46 -2.46 -1.22
N LEU A 247 -0.56 -3.78 -1.23
CA LEU A 247 0.62 -4.66 -1.30
C LEU A 247 1.27 -4.70 -2.69
N ASN A 248 0.53 -4.28 -3.73
CA ASN A 248 0.92 -4.35 -5.14
C ASN A 248 0.80 -3.00 -5.87
N PRO A 249 1.44 -1.93 -5.36
CA PRO A 249 1.24 -0.56 -5.87
C PRO A 249 1.82 -0.34 -7.27
N GLY A 250 2.59 -1.29 -7.80
CA GLY A 250 3.06 -1.29 -9.19
C GLY A 250 1.92 -1.35 -10.20
N TYR A 251 0.81 -2.00 -9.87
CA TYR A 251 -0.34 -2.11 -10.77
C TYR A 251 -1.18 -0.84 -10.77
N GLN A 252 -1.27 -0.20 -11.94
CA GLN A 252 -2.01 1.05 -12.15
C GLN A 252 -3.47 0.83 -12.54
N ARG A 253 -3.87 -0.43 -12.72
CA ARG A 253 -5.21 -0.86 -13.11
C ARG A 253 -5.76 -1.88 -12.10
N HIS A 254 -6.98 -2.32 -12.31
CA HIS A 254 -7.67 -3.33 -11.50
C HIS A 254 -7.11 -4.76 -11.65
N ALA A 255 -6.25 -4.99 -12.62
CA ALA A 255 -5.67 -6.30 -12.92
C ALA A 255 -4.16 -6.22 -13.13
N THR A 256 -3.48 -7.36 -13.05
CA THR A 256 -2.06 -7.49 -13.42
C THR A 256 -1.85 -7.17 -14.90
N HIS A 257 -0.61 -6.95 -15.30
CA HIS A 257 -0.28 -6.63 -16.69
C HIS A 257 -0.66 -7.79 -17.64
N PRO A 258 -1.26 -7.52 -18.80
CA PRO A 258 -1.73 -8.56 -19.71
C PRO A 258 -0.63 -9.44 -20.32
N SER A 259 0.62 -9.00 -20.34
CA SER A 259 1.73 -9.73 -20.97
C SER A 259 3.04 -9.75 -20.19
N ASN A 260 3.18 -8.92 -19.16
CA ASN A 260 4.40 -8.81 -18.34
C ASN A 260 4.02 -8.66 -16.88
N ALA A 261 5.01 -8.75 -15.95
CA ALA A 261 4.83 -8.44 -14.53
C ALA A 261 3.52 -9.02 -13.97
N GLN A 262 3.43 -10.34 -13.92
CA GLN A 262 2.22 -11.03 -13.45
C GLN A 262 2.38 -11.61 -12.04
N HIS A 263 3.40 -11.19 -11.30
CA HIS A 263 3.56 -11.58 -9.91
C HIS A 263 2.72 -10.69 -8.99
N LEU A 264 2.33 -11.24 -7.86
CA LEU A 264 1.62 -10.53 -6.80
C LEU A 264 2.29 -10.83 -5.47
N PHE A 265 2.42 -9.82 -4.62
CA PHE A 265 2.60 -10.03 -3.20
C PHE A 265 1.24 -10.29 -2.56
N VAL A 266 1.17 -11.36 -1.82
CA VAL A 266 0.03 -11.73 -0.98
C VAL A 266 0.52 -11.96 0.45
N PRO A 267 -0.32 -11.83 1.49
CA PRO A 267 0.06 -12.23 2.83
C PRO A 267 0.57 -13.66 2.87
N HIS A 268 1.65 -13.90 3.62
CA HIS A 268 2.29 -15.21 3.68
C HIS A 268 1.32 -16.32 4.10
N ASP A 269 0.47 -16.06 5.06
CA ASP A 269 -0.56 -16.98 5.56
C ASP A 269 -1.68 -17.28 4.54
N ALA A 270 -1.86 -16.41 3.53
CA ALA A 270 -2.84 -16.60 2.46
C ALA A 270 -2.25 -17.25 1.19
N ALA A 271 -0.94 -17.39 1.09
CA ALA A 271 -0.25 -17.85 -0.12
C ALA A 271 -0.67 -19.27 -0.53
N GLU A 272 -0.66 -20.23 0.42
CA GLU A 272 -1.06 -21.62 0.17
C GLU A 272 -2.54 -21.70 -0.27
N ALA A 273 -3.42 -20.93 0.36
CA ALA A 273 -4.83 -20.88 0.00
C ALA A 273 -5.02 -20.35 -1.43
N LEU A 274 -4.23 -19.35 -1.84
CA LEU A 274 -4.25 -18.83 -3.22
C LEU A 274 -3.78 -19.88 -4.22
N GLU A 275 -2.69 -20.60 -3.96
CA GLU A 275 -2.19 -21.64 -4.86
C GLU A 275 -3.22 -22.76 -5.07
N VAL A 276 -3.90 -23.16 -4.00
CA VAL A 276 -5.01 -24.12 -4.07
C VAL A 276 -6.15 -23.57 -4.91
N ALA A 277 -6.61 -22.35 -4.64
CA ALA A 277 -7.69 -21.70 -5.37
C ALA A 277 -7.37 -21.51 -6.86
N LEU A 278 -6.13 -21.13 -7.20
CA LEU A 278 -5.66 -21.02 -8.59
C LEU A 278 -5.67 -22.38 -9.30
N THR A 279 -5.29 -23.45 -8.58
CA THR A 279 -5.31 -24.83 -9.10
C THR A 279 -6.74 -25.30 -9.37
N GLU A 280 -7.66 -25.07 -8.44
CA GLU A 280 -9.08 -25.41 -8.57
C GLU A 280 -9.78 -24.57 -9.66
N HIS A 281 -9.38 -23.30 -9.82
CA HIS A 281 -9.87 -22.42 -10.88
C HIS A 281 -9.45 -22.92 -12.28
N GLY A 282 -8.37 -23.69 -12.36
CA GLY A 282 -7.87 -24.32 -13.58
C GLY A 282 -7.45 -23.29 -14.62
N GLU A 283 -7.82 -23.54 -15.90
CA GLU A 283 -7.52 -22.63 -17.01
C GLU A 283 -8.58 -21.55 -17.23
N ASN A 284 -9.56 -21.42 -16.34
CA ASN A 284 -10.55 -20.37 -16.45
C ASN A 284 -9.89 -18.99 -16.38
N PRO A 285 -10.40 -17.99 -17.12
CA PRO A 285 -9.86 -16.64 -17.03
C PRO A 285 -9.89 -16.10 -15.59
N LEU A 286 -8.78 -15.54 -15.12
CA LEU A 286 -8.70 -14.82 -13.83
C LEU A 286 -9.13 -13.35 -13.96
N ILE A 287 -9.79 -13.00 -15.06
CA ILE A 287 -10.38 -11.68 -15.32
C ILE A 287 -11.88 -11.84 -15.35
N ARG A 288 -12.58 -11.08 -14.55
CA ARG A 288 -14.04 -10.97 -14.62
C ARG A 288 -14.43 -10.22 -15.89
N PHE A 289 -15.45 -10.69 -16.56
CA PHE A 289 -15.95 -10.05 -17.78
C PHE A 289 -17.48 -10.00 -17.78
N ARG A 290 -18.00 -9.02 -18.47
CA ARG A 290 -19.41 -8.91 -18.84
C ARG A 290 -19.59 -9.08 -20.34
N GLU A 291 -20.78 -9.49 -20.75
CA GLU A 291 -21.16 -9.51 -22.14
C GLU A 291 -21.63 -8.13 -22.59
N TYR A 292 -21.15 -7.70 -23.73
CA TYR A 292 -21.54 -6.46 -24.38
C TYR A 292 -21.98 -6.70 -25.81
N THR A 293 -23.20 -6.31 -26.16
CA THR A 293 -23.68 -6.37 -27.53
C THR A 293 -23.28 -5.11 -28.28
N VAL A 294 -22.47 -5.29 -29.34
CA VAL A 294 -21.96 -4.18 -30.17
C VAL A 294 -23.14 -3.40 -30.77
N ALA A 295 -23.21 -2.13 -30.48
CA ALA A 295 -24.21 -1.23 -31.03
C ALA A 295 -23.82 -0.74 -32.43
N SER A 296 -24.81 -0.20 -33.17
CA SER A 296 -24.53 0.44 -34.46
C SER A 296 -23.69 1.67 -34.29
N GLY A 297 -22.52 1.77 -34.94
CA GLY A 297 -21.57 2.85 -34.84
C GLY A 297 -20.43 2.60 -33.87
N ASP A 298 -20.45 1.51 -33.12
CA ASP A 298 -19.32 1.11 -32.27
C ASP A 298 -18.11 0.67 -33.08
N ASN A 299 -16.94 0.94 -32.50
CA ASN A 299 -15.65 0.37 -32.91
C ASN A 299 -14.88 -0.11 -31.69
N LEU A 300 -13.91 -1.00 -31.88
CA LEU A 300 -13.14 -1.55 -30.77
C LEU A 300 -12.43 -0.49 -29.93
N GLY A 301 -12.00 0.63 -30.54
CA GLY A 301 -11.36 1.74 -29.84
C GLY A 301 -12.30 2.41 -28.87
N SER A 302 -13.52 2.75 -29.30
CA SER A 302 -14.52 3.40 -28.43
C SER A 302 -15.04 2.45 -27.34
N ILE A 303 -15.18 1.15 -27.65
CA ILE A 303 -15.55 0.14 -26.65
C ILE A 303 -14.44 -0.04 -25.62
N ALA A 304 -13.18 -0.15 -26.05
CA ALA A 304 -12.03 -0.27 -25.16
C ALA A 304 -11.91 0.92 -24.22
N GLN A 305 -12.09 2.14 -24.74
CA GLN A 305 -12.05 3.37 -23.95
C GLN A 305 -13.15 3.39 -22.88
N ARG A 306 -14.39 3.05 -23.23
CA ARG A 306 -15.51 2.95 -22.28
C ARG A 306 -15.28 1.86 -21.23
N ALA A 307 -14.72 0.71 -21.64
CA ALA A 307 -14.40 -0.40 -20.74
C ALA A 307 -13.06 -0.25 -19.99
N GLY A 308 -12.46 0.95 -19.99
CA GLY A 308 -11.20 1.20 -19.28
C GLY A 308 -10.06 0.27 -19.67
N THR A 309 -10.05 -0.26 -20.90
CA THR A 309 -9.10 -1.26 -21.40
C THR A 309 -8.49 -0.88 -22.74
N ARG A 310 -7.64 -1.73 -23.29
CA ARG A 310 -7.02 -1.54 -24.62
C ARG A 310 -7.67 -2.41 -25.69
N VAL A 311 -7.63 -1.94 -26.94
CA VAL A 311 -8.09 -2.73 -28.11
C VAL A 311 -7.40 -4.10 -28.20
N ALA A 312 -6.10 -4.15 -27.86
CA ALA A 312 -5.34 -5.40 -27.85
C ALA A 312 -5.94 -6.42 -26.86
N VAL A 313 -6.30 -5.99 -25.66
CA VAL A 313 -6.93 -6.83 -24.62
C VAL A 313 -8.30 -7.31 -25.09
N LEU A 314 -9.13 -6.42 -25.66
CA LEU A 314 -10.43 -6.83 -26.21
C LEU A 314 -10.30 -7.86 -27.35
N ARG A 315 -9.29 -7.70 -28.22
CA ARG A 315 -9.04 -8.67 -29.29
C ARG A 315 -8.68 -10.05 -28.74
N GLU A 316 -7.74 -10.09 -27.81
CA GLU A 316 -7.27 -11.33 -27.19
C GLU A 316 -8.41 -12.03 -26.43
N MET A 317 -9.12 -11.29 -25.56
CA MET A 317 -10.25 -11.81 -24.77
C MET A 317 -11.38 -12.38 -25.61
N ASN A 318 -11.57 -11.83 -26.81
CA ASN A 318 -12.65 -12.22 -27.73
C ASN A 318 -12.17 -13.05 -28.93
N GLY A 319 -10.91 -13.46 -29.00
CA GLY A 319 -10.34 -14.24 -30.10
C GLY A 319 -10.43 -13.52 -31.45
N LEU A 320 -10.31 -12.18 -31.48
CA LEU A 320 -10.46 -11.39 -32.72
C LEU A 320 -9.13 -11.27 -33.45
N ASN A 321 -9.14 -11.59 -34.75
CA ASN A 321 -7.97 -11.51 -35.63
C ASN A 321 -7.77 -10.10 -36.24
N GLY A 322 -8.47 -9.07 -35.71
CA GLY A 322 -8.40 -7.67 -36.17
C GLY A 322 -9.41 -6.79 -35.48
N ASP A 323 -9.56 -5.54 -35.94
CA ASP A 323 -10.43 -4.56 -35.29
C ASP A 323 -11.88 -4.54 -35.81
N ASN A 324 -12.19 -5.44 -36.75
CA ASN A 324 -13.52 -5.51 -37.37
C ASN A 324 -14.52 -6.19 -36.43
N ILE A 325 -15.53 -5.46 -36.02
CA ILE A 325 -16.69 -5.94 -35.25
C ILE A 325 -17.98 -5.59 -36.00
N ARG A 326 -19.07 -6.25 -35.64
CA ARG A 326 -20.38 -6.05 -36.28
C ARG A 326 -21.44 -5.71 -35.26
N ALA A 327 -22.35 -4.79 -35.60
CA ALA A 327 -23.51 -4.53 -34.76
C ALA A 327 -24.28 -5.83 -34.48
N GLY A 328 -24.68 -6.03 -33.24
CA GLY A 328 -25.30 -7.30 -32.76
C GLY A 328 -24.30 -8.39 -32.36
N GLN A 329 -23.00 -8.21 -32.57
CA GLN A 329 -21.99 -9.14 -32.08
C GLN A 329 -21.84 -9.01 -30.58
N THR A 330 -21.76 -10.13 -29.84
CA THR A 330 -21.46 -10.12 -28.40
C THR A 330 -19.95 -10.15 -28.18
N LEU A 331 -19.45 -9.25 -27.36
CA LEU A 331 -18.05 -9.17 -26.89
C LEU A 331 -18.01 -9.36 -25.40
N LYS A 332 -16.94 -10.02 -24.91
CA LYS A 332 -16.54 -10.00 -23.49
C LYS A 332 -15.77 -8.72 -23.23
N LEU A 333 -16.18 -7.95 -22.24
CA LEU A 333 -15.46 -6.78 -21.75
C LEU A 333 -14.97 -7.06 -20.35
N PRO A 334 -13.74 -6.64 -19.98
CA PRO A 334 -13.29 -6.75 -18.60
C PRO A 334 -14.20 -5.90 -17.70
N VAL A 335 -14.53 -6.42 -16.54
CA VAL A 335 -15.25 -5.68 -15.50
C VAL A 335 -14.22 -4.85 -14.73
N THR A 336 -14.45 -3.56 -14.58
CA THR A 336 -13.62 -2.67 -13.76
C THR A 336 -14.39 -2.31 -12.51
N GLY A 337 -13.75 -2.18 -11.35
CA GLY A 337 -14.44 -1.99 -10.07
C GLY A 337 -15.47 -0.84 -10.02
N GLN A 338 -15.38 0.11 -10.94
CA GLN A 338 -16.39 1.17 -11.11
C GLN A 338 -17.65 0.66 -11.82
N GLU A 339 -17.53 -0.35 -12.69
CA GLU A 339 -18.65 -0.98 -13.42
C GLU A 339 -19.36 -2.05 -12.59
N ASP A 340 -18.68 -2.66 -11.59
CA ASP A 340 -19.35 -3.55 -10.63
C ASP A 340 -20.45 -2.80 -9.88
N ALA A 341 -20.20 -1.53 -9.51
CA ALA A 341 -21.20 -0.67 -8.90
C ALA A 341 -22.39 -0.40 -9.86
N GLU A 342 -22.11 -0.10 -11.13
CA GLU A 342 -23.15 0.14 -12.13
C GLU A 342 -23.97 -1.12 -12.44
N ILE A 343 -23.32 -2.29 -12.50
CA ILE A 343 -23.99 -3.59 -12.75
C ILE A 343 -24.86 -3.98 -11.55
N GLN A 344 -24.37 -3.81 -10.32
CA GLN A 344 -25.15 -4.09 -9.10
C GLN A 344 -26.36 -3.17 -9.00
N VAL A 345 -26.19 -1.89 -9.31
CA VAL A 345 -27.30 -0.91 -9.35
C VAL A 345 -28.29 -1.26 -10.45
N ALA A 346 -27.83 -1.64 -11.67
CA ALA A 346 -28.72 -2.05 -12.77
C ALA A 346 -29.48 -3.33 -12.41
N ALA A 347 -28.84 -4.32 -11.79
CA ALA A 347 -29.48 -5.54 -11.31
C ALA A 347 -30.49 -5.27 -10.19
N ALA A 348 -30.17 -4.37 -9.25
CA ALA A 348 -31.08 -3.93 -8.19
C ALA A 348 -32.28 -3.16 -8.74
N ALA A 349 -32.07 -2.34 -9.79
CA ALA A 349 -33.14 -1.63 -10.47
C ALA A 349 -34.08 -2.60 -11.23
N GLU A 350 -33.54 -3.60 -11.94
CA GLU A 350 -34.31 -4.65 -12.61
C GLU A 350 -35.09 -5.54 -11.64
N ALA A 351 -34.51 -5.79 -10.45
CA ALA A 351 -35.17 -6.54 -9.37
C ALA A 351 -36.24 -5.73 -8.63
N GLY A 352 -36.34 -4.42 -8.88
CA GLY A 352 -37.25 -3.53 -8.15
C GLY A 352 -36.78 -3.21 -6.72
N GLU A 353 -35.51 -3.35 -6.46
CA GLU A 353 -34.87 -3.18 -5.15
C GLU A 353 -34.35 -1.76 -4.89
N LEU A 354 -34.69 -0.78 -5.73
CA LEU A 354 -34.37 0.63 -5.51
C LEU A 354 -35.52 1.35 -4.81
N ASP A 355 -35.17 2.19 -3.84
CA ASP A 355 -36.07 3.08 -3.11
C ASP A 355 -35.64 4.54 -3.38
N THR A 356 -36.40 5.49 -2.89
CA THR A 356 -36.15 6.93 -3.10
C THR A 356 -35.74 7.58 -1.80
N TYR A 357 -34.56 8.20 -1.76
CA TYR A 357 -34.07 8.97 -0.62
C TYR A 357 -34.19 10.47 -0.92
N GLU A 358 -34.88 11.23 -0.08
CA GLU A 358 -34.94 12.68 -0.14
C GLU A 358 -33.74 13.31 0.58
N ILE A 359 -32.96 14.11 -0.14
CA ILE A 359 -31.76 14.78 0.39
C ILE A 359 -32.15 15.80 1.45
N GLN A 360 -31.55 15.69 2.63
CA GLN A 360 -31.76 16.56 3.77
C GLN A 360 -30.69 17.65 3.85
N GLU A 361 -30.99 18.73 4.61
CA GLU A 361 -30.00 19.77 4.87
C GLU A 361 -28.76 19.23 5.59
N GLY A 362 -27.58 19.42 5.01
CA GLY A 362 -26.31 18.91 5.51
C GLY A 362 -25.93 17.53 4.95
N ASP A 363 -26.73 16.93 4.07
CA ASP A 363 -26.35 15.70 3.40
C ASP A 363 -25.22 15.89 2.39
N SER A 364 -24.38 14.88 2.31
CA SER A 364 -23.35 14.67 1.29
C SER A 364 -23.46 13.25 0.75
N LEU A 365 -22.89 12.96 -0.41
CA LEU A 365 -22.86 11.59 -0.93
C LEU A 365 -22.26 10.60 0.09
N TRP A 366 -21.31 11.07 0.91
CA TRP A 366 -20.74 10.27 1.98
C TRP A 366 -21.74 9.95 3.10
N THR A 367 -22.48 10.97 3.60
CA THR A 367 -23.49 10.74 4.66
C THR A 367 -24.67 9.89 4.18
N ILE A 368 -25.03 10.01 2.90
CA ILE A 368 -26.08 9.19 2.28
C ILE A 368 -25.58 7.76 2.06
N SER A 369 -24.34 7.58 1.64
CA SER A 369 -23.66 6.28 1.54
C SER A 369 -23.70 5.51 2.86
N GLU A 370 -23.33 6.15 3.96
CA GLU A 370 -23.37 5.59 5.31
C GLU A 370 -24.79 5.18 5.76
N ARG A 371 -25.83 5.92 5.35
CA ARG A 371 -27.21 5.63 5.71
C ARG A 371 -27.86 4.54 4.87
N THR A 372 -27.49 4.45 3.61
CA THR A 372 -28.12 3.53 2.65
C THR A 372 -27.36 2.22 2.48
N GLY A 373 -26.11 2.18 2.96
CA GLY A 373 -25.20 1.04 2.73
C GLY A 373 -24.66 0.96 1.29
N MET A 374 -25.04 1.89 0.41
CA MET A 374 -24.48 2.00 -0.92
C MET A 374 -23.14 2.73 -0.88
N THR A 375 -22.20 2.35 -1.70
CA THR A 375 -20.98 3.12 -1.91
C THR A 375 -21.26 4.44 -2.63
N ILE A 376 -20.35 5.42 -2.51
CA ILE A 376 -20.48 6.70 -3.24
C ILE A 376 -20.52 6.46 -4.77
N SER A 377 -19.81 5.43 -5.26
CA SER A 377 -19.82 5.05 -6.67
C SER A 377 -21.16 4.50 -7.11
N GLU A 378 -21.80 3.66 -6.31
CA GLU A 378 -23.16 3.15 -6.56
C GLU A 378 -24.21 4.25 -6.50
N LEU A 379 -24.13 5.16 -5.52
CA LEU A 379 -25.02 6.30 -5.45
C LEU A 379 -24.93 7.22 -6.67
N ARG A 380 -23.72 7.44 -7.18
CA ARG A 380 -23.50 8.21 -8.41
C ARG A 380 -24.04 7.49 -9.64
N ALA A 381 -23.76 6.19 -9.75
CA ALA A 381 -24.23 5.38 -10.86
C ALA A 381 -25.76 5.29 -10.91
N ALA A 382 -26.40 5.03 -9.76
CA ALA A 382 -27.85 4.96 -9.64
C ALA A 382 -28.56 6.27 -10.03
N ASN A 383 -27.86 7.41 -9.92
CA ASN A 383 -28.45 8.73 -10.07
C ASN A 383 -27.82 9.57 -11.19
N GLU A 384 -26.98 8.98 -12.03
CA GLU A 384 -26.25 9.63 -13.13
C GLU A 384 -25.50 10.90 -12.69
N LEU A 385 -24.93 10.89 -11.46
CA LEU A 385 -24.27 12.05 -10.88
C LEU A 385 -22.81 12.19 -11.34
N GLU A 386 -22.45 13.35 -11.86
CA GLU A 386 -21.06 13.71 -12.17
C GLU A 386 -20.22 13.90 -10.89
N ARG A 387 -18.86 13.92 -11.04
CA ARG A 387 -17.94 14.01 -9.89
C ARG A 387 -18.13 15.26 -9.03
N ASP A 388 -18.57 16.35 -9.64
CA ASP A 388 -18.80 17.69 -9.04
C ASP A 388 -20.30 18.00 -8.83
N ALA A 389 -21.16 16.99 -8.87
CA ALA A 389 -22.58 17.14 -8.66
C ALA A 389 -22.89 17.75 -7.28
N ILE A 390 -23.66 18.81 -7.26
CA ILE A 390 -24.10 19.50 -6.04
C ILE A 390 -25.45 18.93 -5.59
N LEU A 391 -25.46 18.30 -4.42
CA LEU A 391 -26.71 17.83 -3.80
C LEU A 391 -27.47 19.01 -3.21
N ARG A 392 -28.79 19.06 -3.46
CA ARG A 392 -29.67 20.11 -2.92
C ARG A 392 -30.71 19.48 -2.00
N PRO A 393 -30.94 20.03 -0.82
CA PRO A 393 -32.03 19.58 0.05
C PRO A 393 -33.38 19.61 -0.69
N GLY A 394 -34.13 18.51 -0.59
CA GLY A 394 -35.41 18.32 -1.29
C GLY A 394 -35.26 17.58 -2.65
N ASP A 395 -34.07 17.45 -3.21
CA ASP A 395 -33.87 16.58 -4.37
C ASP A 395 -33.92 15.10 -3.91
N THR A 396 -34.22 14.18 -4.83
CA THR A 396 -34.35 12.75 -4.53
C THR A 396 -33.27 11.96 -5.23
N LEU A 397 -32.73 10.96 -4.53
CA LEU A 397 -31.78 9.97 -5.05
C LEU A 397 -32.42 8.58 -5.05
N GLN A 398 -32.14 7.81 -6.10
CA GLN A 398 -32.38 6.38 -6.11
C GLN A 398 -31.31 5.71 -5.22
N VAL A 399 -31.76 4.94 -4.26
CA VAL A 399 -30.90 4.19 -3.34
C VAL A 399 -31.32 2.74 -3.36
N ALA A 400 -30.39 1.80 -3.10
CA ALA A 400 -30.79 0.42 -2.91
C ALA A 400 -31.86 0.40 -1.79
N GLN A 401 -32.95 -0.29 -2.02
CA GLN A 401 -33.88 -0.58 -0.95
C GLN A 401 -33.00 -1.11 0.17
N ALA A 402 -33.03 -0.46 1.34
CA ALA A 402 -32.44 -1.03 2.52
C ALA A 402 -33.07 -2.42 2.65
N ASN A 403 -32.57 -3.36 1.85
CA ASN A 403 -32.72 -4.74 2.21
C ASN A 403 -32.22 -4.73 3.63
N GLY A 404 -33.16 -4.90 4.55
CA GLY A 404 -32.82 -5.35 5.86
C GLY A 404 -31.90 -6.56 5.72
N GLY A 405 -30.73 -6.35 5.14
CA GLY A 405 -29.50 -6.96 5.50
C GLY A 405 -29.36 -6.46 6.92
N SER A 406 -30.13 -7.05 7.74
CA SER A 406 -29.83 -7.42 9.07
C SER A 406 -28.36 -7.89 9.05
N SER A 407 -27.40 -6.95 9.15
CA SER A 407 -26.56 -7.11 10.31
C SER A 407 -27.56 -7.11 11.44
N SER A 408 -27.99 -8.32 11.71
CA SER A 408 -29.03 -8.61 12.68
C SER A 408 -28.68 -7.89 13.97
N ASP A 409 -29.52 -6.92 14.38
CA ASP A 409 -29.77 -6.60 15.76
C ASP A 409 -30.22 -7.89 16.57
N ASN A 410 -29.93 -9.07 16.07
CA ASN A 410 -30.00 -10.35 16.71
C ASN A 410 -28.79 -10.64 17.60
N GLY A 411 -27.89 -9.69 17.78
CA GLY A 411 -26.88 -9.69 18.83
C GLY A 411 -27.49 -9.26 20.15
N ARG A 412 -27.07 -9.89 21.24
CA ARG A 412 -27.42 -9.44 22.59
C ARG A 412 -26.76 -8.08 22.82
N SER A 413 -27.53 -7.06 23.21
CA SER A 413 -26.96 -5.75 23.56
C SER A 413 -26.18 -5.87 24.89
N VAL A 414 -24.94 -5.36 24.86
CA VAL A 414 -24.03 -5.33 26.02
C VAL A 414 -23.62 -3.88 26.24
N ALA A 415 -23.72 -3.40 27.49
CA ALA A 415 -23.19 -2.11 27.88
C ALA A 415 -21.73 -2.28 28.29
N TYR A 416 -20.82 -1.55 27.61
CA TYR A 416 -19.39 -1.56 27.90
C TYR A 416 -18.95 -0.20 28.45
N GLU A 417 -18.29 -0.18 29.60
CA GLU A 417 -17.71 1.02 30.17
C GLU A 417 -16.29 1.21 29.67
N VAL A 418 -16.03 2.32 28.95
CA VAL A 418 -14.74 2.66 28.37
C VAL A 418 -13.66 2.76 29.44
N GLN A 419 -12.60 1.98 29.31
CA GLN A 419 -11.49 1.93 30.24
C GLN A 419 -10.41 3.00 29.86
N PRO A 420 -9.57 3.45 30.83
CA PRO A 420 -8.43 4.29 30.50
C PRO A 420 -7.47 3.60 29.52
N GLY A 421 -7.26 4.21 28.36
CA GLY A 421 -6.45 3.65 27.26
C GLY A 421 -7.23 3.01 26.13
N ASP A 422 -8.57 2.89 26.25
CA ASP A 422 -9.41 2.39 25.17
C ASP A 422 -9.52 3.39 24.00
N SER A 423 -9.62 2.82 22.82
CA SER A 423 -10.02 3.47 21.59
C SER A 423 -11.18 2.71 20.94
N LEU A 424 -11.94 3.37 20.05
CA LEU A 424 -13.00 2.66 19.31
C LEU A 424 -12.43 1.46 18.54
N SER A 425 -11.19 1.55 18.04
CA SER A 425 -10.53 0.46 17.31
C SER A 425 -10.15 -0.72 18.23
N SER A 426 -9.69 -0.46 19.48
CA SER A 426 -9.40 -1.53 20.44
C SER A 426 -10.67 -2.23 20.91
N ILE A 427 -11.73 -1.47 21.16
CA ILE A 427 -13.04 -2.01 21.56
C ILE A 427 -13.67 -2.83 20.41
N ALA A 428 -13.61 -2.29 19.18
CA ALA A 428 -14.12 -2.98 17.99
C ALA A 428 -13.47 -4.35 17.81
N ARG A 429 -12.14 -4.42 17.93
CA ARG A 429 -11.37 -5.68 17.85
C ARG A 429 -11.70 -6.64 18.99
N GLN A 430 -11.80 -6.12 20.21
CA GLN A 430 -12.11 -6.93 21.40
C GLN A 430 -13.45 -7.64 21.30
N PHE A 431 -14.45 -6.99 20.72
CA PHE A 431 -15.83 -7.48 20.62
C PHE A 431 -16.19 -7.97 19.21
N GLN A 432 -15.23 -8.06 18.30
CA GLN A 432 -15.41 -8.50 16.91
C GLN A 432 -16.52 -7.75 16.16
N VAL A 433 -16.59 -6.44 16.38
CA VAL A 433 -17.56 -5.54 15.75
C VAL A 433 -16.80 -4.45 14.98
N SER A 434 -17.45 -3.81 14.01
CA SER A 434 -16.80 -2.73 13.29
C SER A 434 -16.79 -1.41 14.09
N VAL A 435 -15.77 -0.54 13.84
CA VAL A 435 -15.74 0.81 14.42
C VAL A 435 -16.95 1.64 13.96
N SER A 436 -17.41 1.41 12.72
CA SER A 436 -18.61 2.05 12.16
C SER A 436 -19.88 1.64 12.92
N ASP A 437 -19.99 0.37 13.31
CA ASP A 437 -21.13 -0.10 14.12
C ASP A 437 -21.10 0.50 15.52
N LEU A 438 -19.94 0.56 16.16
CA LEU A 438 -19.79 1.22 17.46
C LEU A 438 -20.23 2.68 17.44
N ARG A 439 -19.84 3.42 16.40
CA ARG A 439 -20.26 4.81 16.21
C ARG A 439 -21.79 4.91 16.01
N ARG A 440 -22.34 4.07 15.14
CA ARG A 440 -23.77 4.02 14.83
C ARG A 440 -24.61 3.73 16.06
N TRP A 441 -24.27 2.69 16.80
CA TRP A 441 -25.02 2.26 17.99
C TRP A 441 -24.99 3.30 19.11
N ASN A 442 -23.93 4.12 19.16
CA ASN A 442 -23.71 5.09 20.23
C ASN A 442 -23.83 6.55 19.78
N SER A 443 -24.27 6.81 18.54
CA SER A 443 -24.44 8.15 17.96
C SER A 443 -23.18 9.03 18.07
N LEU A 444 -21.99 8.44 17.88
CA LEU A 444 -20.72 9.13 18.01
C LEU A 444 -20.36 9.87 16.71
N ASN A 445 -20.10 11.17 16.82
CA ASN A 445 -19.71 12.04 15.69
C ASN A 445 -18.21 12.07 15.41
N GLY A 446 -17.44 11.04 15.86
CA GLY A 446 -15.99 10.94 15.69
C GLY A 446 -15.39 9.82 16.53
N ASP A 447 -14.04 9.74 16.58
CA ASP A 447 -13.33 8.67 17.31
C ASP A 447 -13.11 8.95 18.80
N GLY A 448 -13.51 10.13 19.25
CA GLY A 448 -13.28 10.54 20.65
C GLY A 448 -14.23 9.88 21.62
N ILE A 449 -13.73 8.95 22.44
CA ILE A 449 -14.41 8.36 23.60
C ILE A 449 -13.65 8.71 24.88
N ARG A 450 -14.32 8.67 26.02
CA ARG A 450 -13.73 9.01 27.32
C ARG A 450 -13.84 7.84 28.29
N ALA A 451 -12.81 7.62 29.09
CA ALA A 451 -12.87 6.65 30.18
C ALA A 451 -14.05 6.96 31.11
N GLY A 452 -14.83 5.91 31.44
CA GLY A 452 -16.09 6.00 32.19
C GLY A 452 -17.33 6.27 31.36
N GLU A 453 -17.20 6.45 30.04
CA GLU A 453 -18.34 6.53 29.10
C GLU A 453 -18.89 5.13 28.82
N THR A 454 -20.20 4.98 28.74
CA THR A 454 -20.82 3.68 28.46
C THR A 454 -21.20 3.59 26.99
N LEU A 455 -20.67 2.57 26.30
CA LEU A 455 -21.00 2.25 24.91
C LEU A 455 -21.95 1.04 24.86
N THR A 456 -22.94 1.13 23.99
CA THR A 456 -23.82 -0.02 23.66
C THR A 456 -23.17 -0.80 22.51
N LEU A 457 -22.99 -2.10 22.72
CA LEU A 457 -22.45 -3.05 21.74
C LEU A 457 -23.51 -4.10 21.43
N TYR A 458 -23.56 -4.58 20.18
CA TYR A 458 -24.37 -5.76 19.81
C TYR A 458 -23.42 -6.87 19.39
N VAL A 459 -23.32 -7.93 20.19
CA VAL A 459 -22.42 -9.07 19.97
C VAL A 459 -23.23 -10.33 19.63
N ALA A 460 -22.68 -11.20 18.77
CA ALA A 460 -23.33 -12.43 18.37
C ALA A 460 -23.55 -13.36 19.58
N GLU A 461 -24.68 -14.09 19.61
CA GLU A 461 -25.03 -14.97 20.72
C GLU A 461 -24.02 -16.09 21.04
N ALA A 462 -23.06 -16.34 20.15
CA ALA A 462 -22.04 -17.39 20.29
C ALA A 462 -20.84 -17.00 21.16
N ASP A 463 -20.67 -15.72 21.53
CA ASP A 463 -19.49 -15.24 22.24
C ASP A 463 -19.77 -15.01 23.74
N GLU A 464 -20.02 -16.11 24.48
CA GLU A 464 -20.24 -16.09 25.95
C GLU A 464 -19.04 -15.51 26.72
N GLU A 465 -17.81 -15.62 26.19
CA GLU A 465 -16.60 -15.03 26.79
C GLU A 465 -16.56 -13.50 26.64
N ALA A 466 -16.99 -12.93 25.51
CA ALA A 466 -17.05 -11.48 25.31
C ALA A 466 -18.12 -10.86 26.23
N ILE A 467 -19.25 -11.57 26.44
CA ILE A 467 -20.32 -11.16 27.34
C ILE A 467 -19.86 -11.22 28.81
N ALA A 468 -19.07 -12.22 29.20
CA ALA A 468 -18.52 -12.35 30.53
C ALA A 468 -17.54 -11.23 30.87
N ARG A 469 -16.63 -10.90 29.92
CA ARG A 469 -15.65 -9.81 30.06
C ARG A 469 -16.27 -8.42 30.22
N ALA A 470 -17.45 -8.19 29.65
CA ALA A 470 -18.19 -6.93 29.81
C ALA A 470 -18.97 -6.84 31.14
N ARG A 471 -19.12 -7.95 31.88
CA ARG A 471 -19.87 -8.02 33.14
C ARG A 471 -18.99 -8.01 34.38
N ASP A 472 -17.71 -8.31 34.25
CA ASP A 472 -16.75 -8.39 35.36
C ASP A 472 -15.99 -7.06 35.59
N VAL A 473 -16.59 -5.92 35.19
CA VAL A 473 -16.07 -4.56 35.43
C VAL A 473 -17.04 -3.79 36.33
#